data_0e718f12a1d79ccc4490cd075462ef7d
#
_entry.id   0e718f12a1d79ccc4490cd075462ef7d
#
_cell.length_a   1.000
_cell.length_b   1.000
_cell.length_c   1.000
_cell.angle_alpha   90.00
_cell.angle_beta   90.00
_cell.angle_gamma   90.00
#
_symmetry.space_group_name_H-M   'P 1'
#
loop_
_entity.id
_entity.type
_entity.pdbx_description
1 polymer ?
#
loop_
_entity_poly.entity_id
_entity_poly.type
_entity_poly.pdbx_seq_one_letter_code
_entity_poly.pdbx_strand_id
1 'polypeptide(L)'
;MRRKGLRSYSVSGRVRNPGIKLAPAGTTVRELIEDYSGGMLEGHSFKAYQPGGPSSGLLPASMGDIPLDFDTLQEYGTFIGSAAVVVLSNHDSAKEAALNMLRFFEDESCGQCTPCRVGCEKAVKLMSQDKWDQNLLEELSVAMVDASICGLG
;
A
#
# COMPACT_ATOMS: atom_id res chain seq x y z
N MET A 1 16.45 1.11 -17.46
CA MET A 1 17.82 0.95 -16.88
C MET A 1 17.64 0.68 -15.40
N ARG A 2 18.06 -0.50 -14.89
CA ARG A 2 17.95 -0.78 -13.44
C ARG A 2 18.81 0.22 -12.67
N ARG A 3 18.23 0.86 -11.66
CA ARG A 3 18.96 1.75 -10.76
C ARG A 3 19.96 0.94 -9.95
N LYS A 4 21.16 1.50 -9.76
CA LYS A 4 22.23 0.87 -8.99
C LYS A 4 22.34 1.53 -7.63
N GLY A 5 22.75 0.79 -6.61
CA GLY A 5 22.96 1.29 -5.26
C GLY A 5 22.09 0.62 -4.23
N LEU A 6 22.19 1.10 -3.01
CA LEU A 6 21.41 0.61 -1.88
C LEU A 6 20.21 1.53 -1.61
N ARG A 7 19.16 0.93 -1.08
CA ARG A 7 17.96 1.61 -0.62
C ARG A 7 17.58 1.13 0.77
N SER A 8 17.10 2.04 1.59
CA SER A 8 16.47 1.69 2.87
C SER A 8 15.01 1.35 2.65
N TYR A 9 14.61 0.16 3.09
CA TYR A 9 13.23 -0.30 3.10
C TYR A 9 12.75 -0.38 4.54
N SER A 10 11.64 0.26 4.86
CA SER A 10 10.97 0.09 6.16
C SER A 10 10.01 -1.09 6.05
N VAL A 11 10.42 -2.25 6.55
CA VAL A 11 9.62 -3.48 6.47
C VAL A 11 8.85 -3.69 7.76
N SER A 12 7.54 -3.88 7.65
CA SER A 12 6.64 -4.12 8.78
C SER A 12 5.56 -5.15 8.42
N GLY A 13 4.64 -5.41 9.33
CA GLY A 13 3.60 -6.41 9.16
C GLY A 13 4.00 -7.80 9.66
N ARG A 14 3.65 -8.85 8.93
CA ARG A 14 3.72 -10.25 9.40
C ARG A 14 5.07 -10.93 9.15
N VAL A 15 6.16 -10.22 9.36
CA VAL A 15 7.54 -10.76 9.25
C VAL A 15 8.17 -10.96 10.62
N ARG A 16 9.13 -11.89 10.73
CA ARG A 16 9.80 -12.20 12.00
C ARG A 16 10.61 -11.04 12.54
N ASN A 17 11.36 -10.36 11.68
CA ASN A 17 12.25 -9.26 12.06
C ASN A 17 11.84 -7.98 11.30
N PRO A 18 10.83 -7.22 11.75
CA PRO A 18 10.49 -5.93 11.14
C PRO A 18 11.60 -4.89 11.38
N GLY A 19 11.53 -3.78 10.65
CA GLY A 19 12.46 -2.65 10.82
C GLY A 19 13.09 -2.20 9.50
N ILE A 20 14.09 -1.32 9.62
CA ILE A 20 14.79 -0.78 8.46
C ILE A 20 15.75 -1.83 7.90
N LYS A 21 15.63 -2.08 6.59
CA LYS A 21 16.50 -3.01 5.84
C LYS A 21 17.25 -2.22 4.76
N LEU A 22 18.56 -2.34 4.76
CA LEU A 22 19.39 -1.79 3.69
C LEU A 22 19.65 -2.90 2.67
N ALA A 23 19.08 -2.75 1.47
CA ALA A 23 19.15 -3.74 0.41
C ALA A 23 19.39 -3.08 -0.95
N PRO A 24 19.84 -3.81 -1.98
CA PRO A 24 19.98 -3.28 -3.33
C PRO A 24 18.68 -2.68 -3.86
N ALA A 25 18.78 -1.61 -4.64
CA ALA A 25 17.61 -1.08 -5.37
C ALA A 25 17.08 -2.15 -6.33
N GLY A 26 15.76 -2.36 -6.32
CA GLY A 26 15.12 -3.43 -7.09
C GLY A 26 15.05 -4.79 -6.39
N THR A 27 15.43 -4.87 -5.10
CA THR A 27 15.11 -6.04 -4.26
C THR A 27 13.59 -6.26 -4.25
N THR A 28 13.16 -7.50 -4.36
CA THR A 28 11.75 -7.88 -4.36
C THR A 28 11.19 -7.95 -2.94
N VAL A 29 9.86 -7.92 -2.79
CA VAL A 29 9.28 -8.09 -1.44
C VAL A 29 9.55 -9.50 -0.89
N ARG A 30 9.62 -10.51 -1.75
CA ARG A 30 9.92 -11.89 -1.35
C ARG A 30 11.34 -11.99 -0.77
N GLU A 31 12.33 -11.40 -1.42
CA GLU A 31 13.69 -11.29 -0.89
C GLU A 31 13.73 -10.49 0.43
N LEU A 32 12.97 -9.39 0.54
CA LEU A 32 12.89 -8.63 1.80
C LEU A 32 12.31 -9.46 2.95
N ILE A 33 11.34 -10.32 2.68
CA ILE A 33 10.76 -11.23 3.67
C ILE A 33 11.78 -12.28 4.07
N GLU A 34 12.34 -13.02 3.10
CA GLU A 34 13.16 -14.21 3.37
C GLU A 34 14.59 -13.85 3.82
N ASP A 35 15.29 -13.03 3.04
CA ASP A 35 16.71 -12.77 3.25
C ASP A 35 16.98 -11.68 4.29
N TYR A 36 16.10 -10.69 4.37
CA TYR A 36 16.33 -9.52 5.24
C TYR A 36 15.46 -9.51 6.50
N SER A 37 14.34 -10.22 6.50
CA SER A 37 13.40 -10.19 7.63
C SER A 37 13.21 -11.57 8.30
N GLY A 38 13.96 -12.58 7.90
CA GLY A 38 13.97 -13.91 8.53
C GLY A 38 12.69 -14.73 8.29
N GLY A 39 11.95 -14.40 7.23
CA GLY A 39 10.71 -15.07 6.85
C GLY A 39 9.46 -14.49 7.50
N MET A 40 8.35 -15.14 7.21
CA MET A 40 7.04 -14.82 7.81
C MET A 40 6.99 -15.23 9.29
N LEU A 41 6.09 -14.63 10.06
CA LEU A 41 5.77 -15.08 11.41
C LEU A 41 5.32 -16.55 11.40
N GLU A 42 5.54 -17.25 12.49
CA GLU A 42 5.12 -18.65 12.62
C GLU A 42 3.61 -18.80 12.44
N GLY A 43 3.19 -19.77 11.64
CA GLY A 43 1.79 -19.99 11.28
C GLY A 43 1.21 -19.02 10.25
N HIS A 44 2.01 -18.07 9.76
CA HIS A 44 1.59 -17.11 8.74
C HIS A 44 2.15 -17.45 7.36
N SER A 45 1.34 -17.28 6.32
CA SER A 45 1.76 -17.37 4.92
C SER A 45 1.59 -16.01 4.23
N PHE A 46 2.51 -15.68 3.34
CA PHE A 46 2.50 -14.44 2.59
C PHE A 46 1.27 -14.36 1.66
N LYS A 47 0.43 -13.33 1.80
CA LYS A 47 -0.81 -13.14 1.04
C LYS A 47 -0.79 -11.90 0.15
N ALA A 48 -0.35 -10.79 0.69
CA ALA A 48 -0.34 -9.50 -0.01
C ALA A 48 0.71 -8.57 0.61
N TYR A 49 1.01 -7.48 -0.07
CA TYR A 49 1.89 -6.46 0.44
C TYR A 49 1.54 -5.07 -0.07
N GLN A 50 1.94 -4.07 0.67
CA GLN A 50 1.92 -2.67 0.29
C GLN A 50 3.35 -2.22 0.03
N PRO A 51 3.71 -1.78 -1.19
CA PRO A 51 5.12 -1.54 -1.54
C PRO A 51 5.70 -0.23 -1.04
N GLY A 52 4.90 0.80 -0.83
CA GLY A 52 5.42 2.16 -0.66
C GLY A 52 4.63 3.10 0.25
N GLY A 53 3.88 2.56 1.19
CA GLY A 53 3.04 3.37 2.09
C GLY A 53 1.57 3.43 1.65
N PRO A 54 0.68 4.11 2.42
CA PRO A 54 -0.78 4.04 2.24
C PRO A 54 -1.27 4.37 0.82
N SER A 55 -0.61 5.29 0.13
CA SER A 55 -0.98 5.70 -1.24
C SER A 55 -0.56 4.73 -2.33
N SER A 56 0.22 3.69 -2.02
CA SER A 56 0.67 2.72 -3.03
C SER A 56 -0.29 1.56 -3.27
N GLY A 57 -1.38 1.46 -2.51
CA GLY A 57 -2.31 0.34 -2.62
C GLY A 57 -1.73 -1.01 -2.17
N LEU A 58 -2.40 -2.09 -2.55
CA LEU A 58 -2.05 -3.47 -2.17
C LEU A 58 -1.79 -4.32 -3.41
N LEU A 59 -0.73 -5.11 -3.38
CA LEU A 59 -0.41 -6.12 -4.38
C LEU A 59 -0.50 -7.54 -3.77
N PRO A 60 -1.00 -8.54 -4.53
CA PRO A 60 -1.07 -9.92 -4.05
C PRO A 60 0.33 -10.58 -4.00
N ALA A 61 0.46 -11.64 -3.21
CA ALA A 61 1.70 -12.41 -3.09
C ALA A 61 2.20 -13.00 -4.41
N SER A 62 1.31 -13.25 -5.39
CA SER A 62 1.69 -13.68 -6.75
C SER A 62 2.55 -12.66 -7.50
N MET A 63 2.52 -11.39 -7.08
CA MET A 63 3.34 -10.30 -7.60
C MET A 63 4.57 -10.01 -6.71
N GLY A 64 4.89 -10.89 -5.77
CA GLY A 64 5.98 -10.70 -4.81
C GLY A 64 7.39 -10.72 -5.40
N ASP A 65 7.55 -11.10 -6.67
CA ASP A 65 8.82 -11.14 -7.38
C ASP A 65 9.05 -9.92 -8.28
N ILE A 66 8.13 -8.94 -8.26
CA ILE A 66 8.32 -7.66 -8.97
C ILE A 66 9.39 -6.85 -8.22
N PRO A 67 10.43 -6.36 -8.93
CA PRO A 67 11.44 -5.52 -8.32
C PRO A 67 10.84 -4.24 -7.71
N LEU A 68 11.15 -3.97 -6.46
CA LEU A 68 10.75 -2.74 -5.78
C LEU A 68 11.65 -1.60 -6.21
N ASP A 69 11.32 -1.01 -7.36
CA ASP A 69 12.05 0.12 -7.93
C ASP A 69 11.07 1.13 -8.54
N PHE A 70 11.58 2.30 -8.91
CA PHE A 70 10.84 3.23 -9.75
C PHE A 70 10.66 2.61 -11.14
N ASP A 71 9.57 2.88 -11.80
CA ASP A 71 9.23 2.42 -13.16
C ASP A 71 8.88 0.91 -13.29
N THR A 72 8.88 0.15 -12.20
CA THR A 72 8.53 -1.29 -12.22
C THR A 72 7.12 -1.58 -11.72
N LEU A 73 6.58 -0.71 -10.89
CA LEU A 73 5.28 -0.90 -10.22
C LEU A 73 4.14 -0.14 -10.89
N GLN A 74 4.44 0.86 -11.75
CA GLN A 74 3.44 1.74 -12.36
C GLN A 74 2.47 1.01 -13.29
N GLU A 75 2.93 -0.01 -14.00
CA GLU A 75 2.06 -0.84 -14.86
C GLU A 75 0.98 -1.60 -14.06
N TYR A 76 1.18 -1.74 -12.74
CA TYR A 76 0.23 -2.36 -11.81
C TYR A 76 -0.58 -1.32 -11.00
N GLY A 77 -0.56 -0.06 -11.41
CA GLY A 77 -1.28 1.02 -10.73
C GLY A 77 -0.74 1.39 -9.35
N THR A 78 0.53 1.07 -9.07
CA THR A 78 1.17 1.32 -7.78
C THR A 78 2.59 1.88 -7.94
N PHE A 79 3.24 2.20 -6.82
CA PHE A 79 4.60 2.78 -6.82
C PHE A 79 5.32 2.51 -5.50
N ILE A 80 6.65 2.61 -5.52
CA ILE A 80 7.47 2.33 -4.34
C ILE A 80 7.41 3.44 -3.28
N GLY A 81 7.06 4.66 -3.64
CA GLY A 81 6.87 5.79 -2.73
C GLY A 81 8.00 5.94 -1.70
N SER A 82 7.64 5.86 -0.44
CA SER A 82 8.56 5.96 0.71
C SER A 82 9.35 4.67 0.99
N ALA A 83 9.14 3.60 0.23
CA ALA A 83 9.65 2.25 0.51
C ALA A 83 9.24 1.71 1.90
N ALA A 84 8.09 2.16 2.41
CA ALA A 84 7.45 1.60 3.59
C ALA A 84 6.65 0.36 3.18
N VAL A 85 7.30 -0.80 3.28
CA VAL A 85 6.75 -2.08 2.86
C VAL A 85 5.98 -2.72 4.01
N VAL A 86 4.68 -2.97 3.82
CA VAL A 86 3.84 -3.67 4.79
C VAL A 86 3.47 -5.05 4.26
N VAL A 87 3.83 -6.09 4.99
CA VAL A 87 3.58 -7.49 4.61
C VAL A 87 2.33 -8.01 5.31
N LEU A 88 1.36 -8.48 4.52
CA LEU A 88 0.11 -9.08 4.99
C LEU A 88 0.14 -10.60 4.82
N SER A 89 -0.53 -11.30 5.73
CA SER A 89 -0.63 -12.76 5.73
C SER A 89 -2.03 -13.25 5.41
N ASN A 90 -2.18 -14.59 5.35
CA ASN A 90 -3.45 -15.28 5.23
C ASN A 90 -4.45 -14.96 6.37
N HIS A 91 -3.97 -14.45 7.51
CA HIS A 91 -4.81 -14.03 8.64
C HIS A 91 -5.31 -12.58 8.50
N ASP A 92 -4.81 -11.82 7.54
CA ASP A 92 -5.20 -10.43 7.33
C ASP A 92 -6.28 -10.30 6.25
N SER A 93 -7.21 -9.37 6.47
CA SER A 93 -8.23 -9.01 5.50
C SER A 93 -7.75 -7.85 4.63
N ALA A 94 -7.70 -8.05 3.30
CA ALA A 94 -7.39 -6.97 2.37
C ALA A 94 -8.42 -5.83 2.44
N LYS A 95 -9.69 -6.17 2.69
CA LYS A 95 -10.77 -5.19 2.88
C LYS A 95 -10.51 -4.30 4.09
N GLU A 96 -10.15 -4.88 5.23
CA GLU A 96 -9.83 -4.14 6.45
C GLU A 96 -8.56 -3.30 6.29
N ALA A 97 -7.54 -3.85 5.62
CA ALA A 97 -6.32 -3.11 5.32
C ALA A 97 -6.60 -1.88 4.44
N ALA A 98 -7.41 -2.03 3.38
CA ALA A 98 -7.81 -0.93 2.51
C ALA A 98 -8.62 0.14 3.25
N LEU A 99 -9.58 -0.28 4.09
CA LEU A 99 -10.36 0.65 4.91
C LEU A 99 -9.47 1.39 5.92
N ASN A 100 -8.49 0.72 6.51
CA ASN A 100 -7.54 1.36 7.44
C ASN A 100 -6.68 2.40 6.74
N MET A 101 -6.22 2.13 5.51
CA MET A 101 -5.50 3.12 4.69
C MET A 101 -6.37 4.33 4.37
N LEU A 102 -7.64 4.10 4.03
CA LEU A 102 -8.56 5.20 3.72
C LEU A 102 -8.86 6.07 4.95
N ARG A 103 -9.00 5.47 6.13
CA ARG A 103 -9.13 6.21 7.40
C ARG A 103 -7.91 7.08 7.68
N PHE A 104 -6.71 6.58 7.38
CA PHE A 104 -5.51 7.41 7.45
C PHE A 104 -5.62 8.65 6.55
N PHE A 105 -6.11 8.53 5.31
CA PHE A 105 -6.31 9.69 4.44
C PHE A 105 -7.43 10.62 4.92
N GLU A 106 -8.48 10.09 5.53
CA GLU A 106 -9.53 10.90 6.18
C GLU A 106 -8.93 11.75 7.31
N ASP A 107 -8.12 11.14 8.19
CA ASP A 107 -7.49 11.80 9.34
C ASP A 107 -6.43 12.83 8.90
N GLU A 108 -5.65 12.53 7.86
CA GLU A 108 -4.58 13.38 7.35
C GLU A 108 -5.05 14.46 6.37
N SER A 109 -6.33 14.48 6.01
CA SER A 109 -6.89 15.51 5.15
C SER A 109 -6.76 16.89 5.81
N CYS A 110 -6.11 17.82 5.14
CA CYS A 110 -5.99 19.21 5.64
C CYS A 110 -7.33 19.96 5.62
N GLY A 111 -8.40 19.39 5.04
CA GLY A 111 -9.73 19.96 4.95
C GLY A 111 -9.90 21.11 3.94
N GLN A 112 -8.85 21.49 3.21
CA GLN A 112 -8.86 22.68 2.34
C GLN A 112 -9.84 22.53 1.17
N CYS A 113 -9.80 21.42 0.44
CA CYS A 113 -10.66 21.23 -0.73
C CYS A 113 -11.81 20.26 -0.45
N THR A 114 -12.99 20.57 -0.98
CA THR A 114 -14.21 19.78 -0.77
C THR A 114 -14.10 18.36 -1.29
N PRO A 115 -13.52 18.06 -2.48
CA PRO A 115 -13.43 16.70 -2.98
C PRO A 115 -12.68 15.77 -2.03
N CYS A 116 -11.54 16.18 -1.51
CA CYS A 116 -10.76 15.41 -0.53
C CYS A 116 -11.50 15.30 0.81
N ARG A 117 -11.83 16.42 1.44
CA ARG A 117 -12.48 16.44 2.77
C ARG A 117 -13.75 15.60 2.83
N VAL A 118 -14.68 15.85 1.91
CA VAL A 118 -15.97 15.15 1.87
C VAL A 118 -15.85 13.78 1.23
N GLY A 119 -14.96 13.63 0.25
CA GLY A 119 -14.73 12.37 -0.46
C GLY A 119 -14.15 11.31 0.45
N CYS A 120 -13.10 11.59 1.23
CA CYS A 120 -12.53 10.64 2.19
C CYS A 120 -13.59 10.18 3.21
N GLU A 121 -14.35 11.12 3.80
CA GLU A 121 -15.43 10.78 4.74
C GLU A 121 -16.49 9.85 4.13
N LYS A 122 -16.94 10.17 2.91
CA LYS A 122 -17.93 9.34 2.20
C LYS A 122 -17.36 7.97 1.82
N ALA A 123 -16.14 7.92 1.32
CA ALA A 123 -15.48 6.66 0.97
C ALA A 123 -15.31 5.76 2.19
N VAL A 124 -14.90 6.29 3.35
CA VAL A 124 -14.82 5.54 4.61
C VAL A 124 -16.20 4.98 5.00
N LYS A 125 -17.28 5.77 4.90
CA LYS A 125 -18.64 5.30 5.20
C LYS A 125 -19.07 4.17 4.26
N LEU A 126 -18.79 4.28 2.96
CA LEU A 126 -19.10 3.25 1.96
C LEU A 126 -18.29 1.97 2.21
N MET A 127 -16.99 2.09 2.46
CA MET A 127 -16.12 0.94 2.70
C MET A 127 -16.32 0.29 4.08
N SER A 128 -16.96 0.98 5.02
CA SER A 128 -17.34 0.42 6.33
C SER A 128 -18.56 -0.50 6.25
N GLN A 129 -19.25 -0.56 5.12
CA GLN A 129 -20.38 -1.47 4.91
C GLN A 129 -19.89 -2.89 4.59
N ASP A 130 -20.72 -3.89 4.88
CA ASP A 130 -20.40 -5.29 4.61
C ASP A 130 -20.16 -5.54 3.11
N LYS A 131 -20.95 -4.92 2.26
CA LYS A 131 -20.83 -5.02 0.80
C LYS A 131 -20.49 -3.64 0.21
N TRP A 132 -19.39 -3.59 -0.53
CA TRP A 132 -18.97 -2.37 -1.21
C TRP A 132 -19.73 -2.15 -2.52
N ASP A 133 -20.22 -0.95 -2.71
CA ASP A 133 -20.64 -0.45 -4.02
C ASP A 133 -19.40 0.02 -4.79
N GLN A 134 -18.85 -0.89 -5.60
CA GLN A 134 -17.62 -0.64 -6.34
C GLN A 134 -17.78 0.49 -7.35
N ASN A 135 -18.93 0.56 -8.04
CA ASN A 135 -19.17 1.61 -9.04
C ASN A 135 -19.19 3.00 -8.38
N LEU A 136 -19.90 3.12 -7.26
CA LEU A 136 -19.97 4.39 -6.54
C LEU A 136 -18.61 4.80 -5.94
N LEU A 137 -17.82 3.85 -5.45
CA LEU A 137 -16.47 4.11 -4.96
C LEU A 137 -15.54 4.57 -6.08
N GLU A 138 -15.66 3.98 -7.27
CA GLU A 138 -14.87 4.35 -8.44
C GLU A 138 -15.22 5.76 -8.93
N GLU A 139 -16.53 6.08 -9.09
CA GLU A 139 -17.00 7.42 -9.45
C GLU A 139 -16.53 8.48 -8.44
N LEU A 140 -16.61 8.17 -7.14
CA LEU A 140 -16.12 9.05 -6.08
C LEU A 140 -14.61 9.27 -6.18
N SER A 141 -13.83 8.22 -6.43
CA SER A 141 -12.38 8.29 -6.58
C SER A 141 -11.98 9.14 -7.78
N VAL A 142 -12.65 8.99 -8.92
CA VAL A 142 -12.43 9.85 -10.10
C VAL A 142 -12.70 11.31 -9.78
N ALA A 143 -13.82 11.61 -9.12
CA ALA A 143 -14.14 12.98 -8.74
C ALA A 143 -13.11 13.58 -7.76
N MET A 144 -12.56 12.77 -6.85
CA MET A 144 -11.51 13.21 -5.93
C MET A 144 -10.21 13.49 -6.67
N VAL A 145 -9.78 12.61 -7.56
CA VAL A 145 -8.56 12.79 -8.37
C VAL A 145 -8.63 14.03 -9.25
N ASP A 146 -9.76 14.24 -9.92
CA ASP A 146 -9.93 15.32 -10.89
C ASP A 146 -10.08 16.71 -10.26
N ALA A 147 -10.63 16.79 -9.04
CA ALA A 147 -11.01 18.05 -8.43
C ALA A 147 -10.28 18.38 -7.12
N SER A 148 -9.40 17.52 -6.62
CA SER A 148 -8.58 17.82 -5.44
C SER A 148 -7.39 18.72 -5.79
N ILE A 149 -6.97 19.54 -4.82
CA ILE A 149 -5.83 20.48 -5.01
C ILE A 149 -4.50 19.76 -5.03
N CYS A 150 -4.37 18.66 -4.32
CA CYS A 150 -3.12 17.91 -4.19
C CYS A 150 -3.35 16.39 -4.27
N GLY A 151 -2.26 15.63 -4.32
CA GLY A 151 -2.30 14.18 -4.49
C GLY A 151 -2.73 13.37 -3.26
N LEU A 152 -3.32 13.99 -2.21
CA LEU A 152 -3.88 13.25 -1.09
C LEU A 152 -5.31 12.80 -1.40
N GLY A 153 -6.11 13.63 -2.08
CA GLY A 153 -7.48 13.32 -2.46
C GLY A 153 -7.65 12.75 -3.85
#